data_5ecf2259948e45ed8649d7f65e1927c7
#
_entry.id   5ecf2259948e45ed8649d7f65e1927c7
#
_cell.length_a   1.000
_cell.length_b   1.000
_cell.length_c   1.000
_cell.angle_alpha   90.00
_cell.angle_beta   90.00
_cell.angle_gamma   90.00
#
_symmetry.space_group_name_H-M   'P 1'
#
loop_
_entity.id
_entity.type
_entity.pdbx_description
1 polymer ?
#
loop_
_entity_poly.entity_id
_entity_poly.type
_entity_poly.pdbx_seq_one_letter_code
_entity_poly.pdbx_strand_id
1 'polypeptide(L)'
;MFDKIISEGTRNNIAKRRENNIKTLFGLPYKQDIDGEDFVVLGVPYDTSVTNRTGCRFGPRAIRNAYGAGRLSYEQDNSYKVANLKGMDMGDIGVVLGYVEETMELIRESVRKVLDADAVPIVLGGDHLIAYAELKAYSEKYGKVAMVHFDTHEDTWDYGDRIKYNHGTPFRNAIEDDILDTEHSIQVGIRSGGDTCLLYTSPSP
;
A
#
# COMPACT_ATOMS: atom_id res chain seq x y z
N MET A 1 26.26 12.77 -31.01
CA MET A 1 26.10 11.30 -30.98
C MET A 1 25.23 10.81 -29.81
N PHE A 2 25.12 11.52 -28.71
CA PHE A 2 24.26 11.17 -27.55
C PHE A 2 22.76 11.46 -27.76
N ASP A 3 22.41 12.30 -28.73
CA ASP A 3 21.02 12.73 -28.95
C ASP A 3 20.09 11.68 -29.57
N LYS A 4 20.62 10.58 -30.07
CA LYS A 4 19.82 9.50 -30.68
C LYS A 4 19.38 8.38 -29.71
N ILE A 5 19.84 8.41 -28.46
CA ILE A 5 19.65 7.29 -27.52
C ILE A 5 18.39 7.46 -26.66
N ILE A 6 17.87 8.67 -26.55
CA ILE A 6 16.71 8.95 -25.70
C ILE A 6 15.53 9.38 -26.58
N SER A 7 14.42 8.63 -26.51
CA SER A 7 13.21 9.00 -27.25
C SER A 7 12.67 10.36 -26.78
N GLU A 8 11.97 11.07 -27.68
CA GLU A 8 11.37 12.37 -27.37
C GLU A 8 10.40 12.30 -26.19
N GLY A 9 9.63 11.21 -26.08
CA GLY A 9 8.76 10.95 -24.93
C GLY A 9 9.53 10.81 -23.63
N THR A 10 10.71 10.20 -23.64
CA THR A 10 11.58 10.08 -22.46
C THR A 10 12.15 11.44 -22.05
N ARG A 11 12.56 12.27 -23.02
CA ARG A 11 13.06 13.63 -22.76
C ARG A 11 11.98 14.51 -22.13
N ASN A 12 10.77 14.47 -22.65
CA ASN A 12 9.63 15.23 -22.13
C ASN A 12 9.26 14.78 -20.70
N ASN A 13 9.31 13.48 -20.41
CA ASN A 13 9.09 12.96 -19.07
C ASN A 13 10.19 13.38 -18.09
N ILE A 14 11.46 13.39 -18.51
CA ILE A 14 12.57 13.85 -17.66
C ILE A 14 12.46 15.36 -17.39
N ALA A 15 12.07 16.16 -18.36
CA ALA A 15 11.87 17.59 -18.20
C ALA A 15 10.72 17.88 -17.22
N LYS A 16 9.56 17.26 -17.41
CA LYS A 16 8.40 17.40 -16.51
C LYS A 16 8.69 16.98 -15.07
N ARG A 17 9.52 15.96 -14.86
CA ARG A 17 9.98 15.54 -13.52
C ARG A 17 10.81 16.61 -12.81
N ARG A 18 11.58 17.39 -13.57
CA ARG A 18 12.40 18.49 -13.01
C ARG A 18 11.59 19.72 -12.69
N GLU A 19 10.50 19.96 -13.40
CA GLU A 19 9.64 21.12 -13.19
C GLU A 19 8.87 21.07 -11.85
N ASN A 20 8.45 19.89 -11.40
CA ASN A 20 7.59 19.78 -10.22
C ASN A 20 8.33 19.38 -8.94
N ASN A 21 9.60 19.01 -8.99
CA ASN A 21 10.45 18.56 -7.88
C ASN A 21 9.83 17.46 -6.97
N ILE A 22 8.77 16.79 -7.46
CA ILE A 22 8.07 15.71 -6.77
C ILE A 22 8.66 14.38 -7.22
N LYS A 23 9.22 13.64 -6.27
CA LYS A 23 9.69 12.28 -6.54
C LYS A 23 8.53 11.31 -6.45
N THR A 24 8.32 10.58 -7.53
CA THR A 24 7.33 9.52 -7.67
C THR A 24 7.99 8.14 -7.75
N LEU A 25 7.26 7.10 -7.42
CA LEU A 25 7.74 5.73 -7.55
C LEU A 25 8.05 5.43 -9.03
N PHE A 26 9.23 4.89 -9.31
CA PHE A 26 9.73 4.60 -10.67
C PHE A 26 9.65 5.79 -11.66
N GLY A 27 9.38 7.00 -11.15
CA GLY A 27 9.17 8.18 -11.94
C GLY A 27 7.86 8.18 -12.72
N LEU A 28 6.85 7.55 -12.19
CA LEU A 28 5.48 7.62 -12.71
C LEU A 28 4.99 9.08 -12.77
N PRO A 29 4.02 9.39 -13.64
CA PRO A 29 3.38 10.68 -13.64
C PRO A 29 2.76 10.99 -12.27
N TYR A 30 3.00 12.21 -11.75
CA TYR A 30 2.28 12.71 -10.58
C TYR A 30 0.94 13.32 -11.03
N LYS A 31 -0.16 12.78 -10.55
CA LYS A 31 -1.52 13.24 -10.86
C LYS A 31 -2.42 13.07 -9.64
N GLN A 32 -3.52 13.83 -9.59
CA GLN A 32 -4.57 13.70 -8.57
C GLN A 32 -5.86 13.10 -9.13
N ASP A 33 -6.05 13.17 -10.44
CA ASP A 33 -7.20 12.60 -11.12
C ASP A 33 -6.81 11.32 -11.84
N ILE A 34 -7.63 10.28 -11.71
CA ILE A 34 -7.46 8.97 -12.30
C ILE A 34 -8.23 8.95 -13.62
N ASP A 35 -7.56 8.66 -14.72
CA ASP A 35 -8.15 8.64 -16.07
C ASP A 35 -7.61 7.43 -16.85
N GLY A 36 -8.17 6.27 -16.52
CA GLY A 36 -7.86 5.00 -17.19
C GLY A 36 -6.45 4.47 -16.90
N GLU A 37 -5.92 4.75 -15.72
CA GLU A 37 -4.73 4.09 -15.19
C GLU A 37 -5.05 2.66 -14.75
N ASP A 38 -4.11 1.71 -15.01
CA ASP A 38 -4.23 0.33 -14.55
C ASP A 38 -3.91 0.21 -13.06
N PHE A 39 -3.00 1.05 -12.55
CA PHE A 39 -2.64 1.10 -11.12
C PHE A 39 -2.28 2.50 -10.65
N VAL A 40 -2.48 2.73 -9.37
CA VAL A 40 -2.22 4.02 -8.70
C VAL A 40 -1.40 3.81 -7.44
N VAL A 41 -0.29 4.53 -7.32
CA VAL A 41 0.55 4.53 -6.12
C VAL A 41 0.05 5.58 -5.14
N LEU A 42 -0.14 5.18 -3.88
CA LEU A 42 -0.51 6.01 -2.75
C LEU A 42 0.53 5.88 -1.64
N GLY A 43 0.99 6.98 -1.07
CA GLY A 43 1.81 6.94 0.14
C GLY A 43 0.97 7.21 1.39
N VAL A 44 1.23 6.47 2.47
CA VAL A 44 0.59 6.65 3.78
C VAL A 44 1.67 6.88 4.83
N PRO A 45 2.07 8.13 5.07
CA PRO A 45 3.14 8.47 6.01
C PRO A 45 2.65 8.44 7.47
N TYR A 46 2.17 7.29 7.94
CA TYR A 46 1.56 7.08 9.24
C TYR A 46 2.36 6.09 10.09
N ASP A 47 2.59 6.39 11.37
CA ASP A 47 3.22 5.50 12.34
C ASP A 47 2.83 5.81 13.80
N THR A 48 1.62 6.33 14.00
CA THR A 48 1.16 6.71 15.33
C THR A 48 0.71 5.50 16.16
N SER A 49 0.47 4.36 15.52
CA SER A 49 0.01 3.13 16.19
C SER A 49 1.11 2.09 16.46
N VAL A 50 2.39 2.44 16.29
CA VAL A 50 3.50 1.55 16.64
C VAL A 50 3.73 1.48 18.15
N THR A 51 4.15 0.30 18.64
CA THR A 51 4.39 0.05 20.07
C THR A 51 5.81 0.38 20.53
N ASN A 52 6.78 0.47 19.59
CA ASN A 52 8.19 0.62 19.96
C ASN A 52 8.86 1.75 19.18
N ARG A 53 9.36 1.47 17.97
CA ARG A 53 10.15 2.43 17.21
C ARG A 53 9.29 3.13 16.17
N THR A 54 9.21 4.45 16.25
CA THR A 54 8.64 5.30 15.20
C THR A 54 9.62 5.44 14.03
N GLY A 55 9.15 5.94 12.89
CA GLY A 55 9.96 6.24 11.70
C GLY A 55 9.45 5.59 10.42
N CYS A 56 8.56 4.61 10.48
CA CYS A 56 7.98 4.02 9.28
C CYS A 56 7.10 5.00 8.49
N ARG A 57 6.67 6.14 9.08
CA ARG A 57 6.05 7.25 8.35
C ARG A 57 6.94 7.81 7.23
N PHE A 58 8.24 7.60 7.30
CA PHE A 58 9.17 7.99 6.23
C PHE A 58 9.30 6.95 5.12
N GLY A 59 8.63 5.80 5.26
CA GLY A 59 8.66 4.68 4.31
C GLY A 59 8.29 5.08 2.89
N PRO A 60 7.15 5.75 2.64
CA PRO A 60 6.74 6.15 1.30
C PRO A 60 7.79 7.00 0.59
N ARG A 61 8.33 7.98 1.30
CA ARG A 61 9.41 8.84 0.79
C ARG A 61 10.70 8.07 0.56
N ALA A 62 11.09 7.20 1.48
CA ALA A 62 12.31 6.41 1.37
C ALA A 62 12.25 5.46 0.18
N ILE A 63 11.12 4.78 -0.03
CA ILE A 63 10.88 3.87 -1.15
C ILE A 63 10.97 4.63 -2.47
N ARG A 64 10.29 5.79 -2.61
CA ARG A 64 10.37 6.62 -3.82
C ARG A 64 11.78 7.14 -4.08
N ASN A 65 12.56 7.43 -3.03
CA ASN A 65 13.93 7.91 -3.14
C ASN A 65 14.93 6.81 -3.51
N ALA A 66 14.70 5.57 -3.05
CA ALA A 66 15.57 4.43 -3.32
C ALA A 66 15.58 4.06 -4.80
N TYR A 67 14.43 4.23 -5.45
CA TYR A 67 14.36 4.10 -6.90
C TYR A 67 14.70 5.45 -7.55
N GLY A 68 15.94 5.60 -7.98
CA GLY A 68 16.31 6.64 -8.94
C GLY A 68 15.43 6.55 -10.19
N ALA A 69 15.75 7.26 -11.27
CA ALA A 69 15.02 7.17 -12.55
C ALA A 69 15.19 5.78 -13.22
N GLY A 70 15.07 4.72 -12.40
CA GLY A 70 15.19 3.32 -12.79
C GLY A 70 13.99 2.91 -13.63
N ARG A 71 14.27 2.18 -14.67
CA ARG A 71 13.27 1.65 -15.60
C ARG A 71 12.40 0.61 -14.90
N LEU A 72 11.10 0.66 -15.13
CA LEU A 72 10.16 -0.47 -14.95
C LEU A 72 10.43 -1.57 -16.02
N SER A 73 11.68 -1.85 -16.32
CA SER A 73 12.06 -2.89 -17.28
C SER A 73 12.72 -4.03 -16.53
N TYR A 74 11.93 -4.99 -16.16
CA TYR A 74 12.43 -6.31 -15.79
C TYR A 74 12.49 -7.15 -17.05
N GLU A 75 13.67 -7.22 -17.67
CA GLU A 75 13.86 -7.84 -18.99
C GLU A 75 14.08 -9.36 -18.95
N GLN A 76 13.84 -10.05 -17.84
CA GLN A 76 14.09 -11.50 -17.78
C GLN A 76 12.96 -12.37 -18.33
N ASP A 77 11.75 -11.82 -18.47
CA ASP A 77 10.66 -12.54 -19.14
C ASP A 77 9.90 -11.60 -20.10
N ASN A 78 10.02 -11.86 -21.40
CA ASN A 78 9.37 -11.09 -22.44
C ASN A 78 7.84 -11.21 -22.49
N SER A 79 7.22 -12.00 -21.61
CA SER A 79 5.78 -12.28 -21.63
C SER A 79 4.94 -11.18 -20.96
N TYR A 80 5.49 -10.46 -19.97
CA TYR A 80 4.77 -9.39 -19.27
C TYR A 80 5.59 -8.09 -19.24
N LYS A 81 5.25 -7.17 -20.12
CA LYS A 81 5.88 -5.83 -20.08
C LYS A 81 5.11 -4.95 -19.13
N VAL A 82 5.58 -4.81 -17.90
CA VAL A 82 5.10 -3.78 -16.95
C VAL A 82 5.11 -2.38 -17.58
N ALA A 83 6.00 -2.16 -18.56
CA ALA A 83 6.03 -0.94 -19.36
C ALA A 83 4.76 -0.67 -20.18
N ASN A 84 3.90 -1.67 -20.37
CA ASN A 84 2.62 -1.50 -21.07
C ASN A 84 1.49 -1.09 -20.13
N LEU A 85 1.69 -1.18 -18.80
CA LEU A 85 0.71 -0.74 -17.80
C LEU A 85 0.77 0.77 -17.64
N LYS A 86 -0.39 1.39 -17.59
CA LYS A 86 -0.53 2.81 -17.25
C LYS A 86 -0.55 2.96 -15.74
N GLY A 87 0.51 3.50 -15.18
CA GLY A 87 0.59 3.79 -13.75
C GLY A 87 0.72 5.27 -13.46
N MET A 88 0.25 5.69 -12.31
CA MET A 88 0.47 7.01 -11.75
C MET A 88 0.80 6.96 -10.27
N ASP A 89 1.35 8.05 -9.75
CA ASP A 89 1.60 8.25 -8.32
C ASP A 89 0.84 9.48 -7.86
N MET A 90 -0.07 9.31 -6.91
CA MET A 90 -0.86 10.41 -6.35
C MET A 90 -0.11 11.15 -5.22
N GLY A 91 1.10 10.69 -4.86
CA GLY A 91 1.84 11.20 -3.73
C GLY A 91 1.37 10.61 -2.40
N ASP A 92 1.60 11.34 -1.34
CA ASP A 92 1.18 10.93 0.00
C ASP A 92 -0.23 11.47 0.29
N ILE A 93 -1.07 10.63 0.90
CA ILE A 93 -2.36 11.04 1.42
C ILE A 93 -2.16 11.86 2.71
N GLY A 94 -3.14 12.68 3.05
CA GLY A 94 -3.16 13.38 4.32
C GLY A 94 -3.33 12.39 5.48
N VAL A 95 -2.59 12.62 6.56
CA VAL A 95 -2.76 11.89 7.83
C VAL A 95 -3.02 12.89 8.94
N VAL A 96 -3.91 12.57 9.88
CA VAL A 96 -4.24 13.42 11.02
C VAL A 96 -3.54 12.84 12.24
N LEU A 97 -2.39 13.44 12.59
CA LEU A 97 -1.54 12.94 13.69
C LEU A 97 -2.30 12.97 15.02
N GLY A 98 -2.31 11.83 15.71
CA GLY A 98 -3.01 11.68 17.00
C GLY A 98 -4.51 11.34 16.87
N TYR A 99 -5.07 11.34 15.65
CA TYR A 99 -6.47 10.98 15.39
C TYR A 99 -6.50 9.77 14.46
N VAL A 100 -6.56 8.59 15.06
CA VAL A 100 -6.41 7.33 14.35
C VAL A 100 -7.59 7.08 13.42
N GLU A 101 -8.81 7.23 13.93
CA GLU A 101 -10.03 6.97 13.18
C GLU A 101 -10.15 7.87 11.95
N GLU A 102 -9.85 9.16 12.10
CA GLU A 102 -9.87 10.12 10.99
C GLU A 102 -8.82 9.73 9.94
N THR A 103 -7.64 9.30 10.37
CA THR A 103 -6.60 8.84 9.45
C THR A 103 -7.03 7.57 8.72
N MET A 104 -7.61 6.58 9.42
CA MET A 104 -8.12 5.36 8.79
C MET A 104 -9.21 5.66 7.76
N GLU A 105 -10.06 6.63 8.05
CA GLU A 105 -11.09 7.06 7.10
C GLU A 105 -10.49 7.70 5.84
N LEU A 106 -9.49 8.57 5.98
CA LEU A 106 -8.80 9.17 4.83
C LEU A 106 -8.09 8.13 3.96
N ILE A 107 -7.50 7.09 4.57
CA ILE A 107 -6.90 5.97 3.86
C ILE A 107 -7.98 5.22 3.09
N ARG A 108 -9.06 4.84 3.77
CA ARG A 108 -10.19 4.12 3.18
C ARG A 108 -10.77 4.86 1.96
N GLU A 109 -11.05 6.16 2.12
CA GLU A 109 -11.56 7.00 1.03
C GLU A 109 -10.59 7.09 -0.15
N SER A 110 -9.29 7.24 0.13
CA SER A 110 -8.28 7.34 -0.91
C SER A 110 -8.13 6.05 -1.70
N VAL A 111 -8.11 4.90 -1.00
CA VAL A 111 -8.07 3.58 -1.64
C VAL A 111 -9.39 3.34 -2.40
N ARG A 112 -10.53 3.68 -1.83
CA ARG A 112 -11.83 3.54 -2.48
C ARG A 112 -11.92 4.35 -3.77
N LYS A 113 -11.39 5.58 -3.80
CA LYS A 113 -11.31 6.40 -5.02
C LYS A 113 -10.57 5.68 -6.15
N VAL A 114 -9.47 4.99 -5.83
CA VAL A 114 -8.72 4.21 -6.81
C VAL A 114 -9.52 3.00 -7.29
N LEU A 115 -10.11 2.27 -6.37
CA LEU A 115 -10.92 1.11 -6.69
C LEU A 115 -12.14 1.49 -7.55
N ASP A 116 -12.81 2.60 -7.26
CA ASP A 116 -13.99 3.07 -8.03
C ASP A 116 -13.63 3.48 -9.46
N ALA A 117 -12.37 3.83 -9.72
CA ALA A 117 -11.84 4.04 -11.06
C ALA A 117 -11.37 2.75 -11.76
N ASP A 118 -11.66 1.58 -11.18
CA ASP A 118 -11.25 0.25 -11.66
C ASP A 118 -9.71 0.09 -11.79
N ALA A 119 -8.94 0.89 -11.05
CA ALA A 119 -7.50 0.79 -10.96
C ALA A 119 -7.07 -0.02 -9.73
N VAL A 120 -5.86 -0.57 -9.77
CA VAL A 120 -5.26 -1.31 -8.65
C VAL A 120 -4.51 -0.32 -7.74
N PRO A 121 -4.88 -0.15 -6.47
CA PRO A 121 -4.09 0.64 -5.54
C PRO A 121 -2.81 -0.10 -5.12
N ILE A 122 -1.68 0.62 -5.14
CA ILE A 122 -0.39 0.20 -4.57
C ILE A 122 -0.07 1.15 -3.43
N VAL A 123 -0.22 0.68 -2.21
CA VAL A 123 -0.05 1.52 -1.02
C VAL A 123 1.35 1.35 -0.45
N LEU A 124 2.04 2.48 -0.26
CA LEU A 124 3.35 2.55 0.39
C LEU A 124 3.14 2.99 1.84
N GLY A 125 3.31 2.09 2.79
CA GLY A 125 3.17 2.41 4.20
C GLY A 125 4.45 2.95 4.84
N GLY A 126 4.30 3.27 5.97
CA GLY A 126 3.69 3.48 7.22
C GLY A 126 3.63 2.22 8.08
N ASP A 127 2.95 2.35 9.19
CA ASP A 127 2.74 1.21 10.07
C ASP A 127 1.63 0.27 9.54
N HIS A 128 1.54 -0.93 10.12
CA HIS A 128 0.71 -1.98 9.55
C HIS A 128 -0.81 -1.79 9.81
N LEU A 129 -1.21 -0.89 10.71
CA LEU A 129 -2.63 -0.61 10.92
C LEU A 129 -3.33 -0.11 9.65
N ILE A 130 -2.59 0.51 8.72
CA ILE A 130 -3.15 1.00 7.46
C ILE A 130 -3.83 -0.10 6.65
N ALA A 131 -3.38 -1.37 6.78
CA ALA A 131 -3.97 -2.52 6.10
C ALA A 131 -5.45 -2.73 6.45
N TYR A 132 -5.86 -2.40 7.68
CA TYR A 132 -7.27 -2.47 8.06
C TYR A 132 -8.15 -1.52 7.23
N ALA A 133 -7.69 -0.28 7.05
CA ALA A 133 -8.43 0.70 6.26
C ALA A 133 -8.47 0.32 4.77
N GLU A 134 -7.38 -0.26 4.26
CA GLU A 134 -7.33 -0.79 2.89
C GLU A 134 -8.34 -1.94 2.70
N LEU A 135 -8.31 -2.95 3.58
CA LEU A 135 -9.24 -4.08 3.54
C LEU A 135 -10.69 -3.61 3.60
N LYS A 136 -10.99 -2.58 4.42
CA LYS A 136 -12.31 -1.99 4.51
C LYS A 136 -12.75 -1.37 3.18
N ALA A 137 -11.88 -0.62 2.50
CA ALA A 137 -12.17 -0.07 1.19
C ALA A 137 -12.45 -1.16 0.13
N TYR A 138 -11.66 -2.24 0.15
CA TYR A 138 -11.87 -3.39 -0.72
C TYR A 138 -13.19 -4.10 -0.44
N SER A 139 -13.51 -4.32 0.85
CA SER A 139 -14.75 -5.01 1.22
C SER A 139 -16.01 -4.22 0.87
N GLU A 140 -15.96 -2.91 0.89
CA GLU A 140 -17.06 -2.05 0.46
C GLU A 140 -17.36 -2.17 -1.04
N LYS A 141 -16.37 -2.52 -1.85
CA LYS A 141 -16.54 -2.70 -3.29
C LYS A 141 -16.88 -4.15 -3.67
N TYR A 142 -16.21 -5.10 -3.03
CA TYR A 142 -16.23 -6.51 -3.47
C TYR A 142 -16.88 -7.48 -2.49
N GLY A 143 -17.30 -7.04 -1.30
CA GLY A 143 -17.69 -7.90 -0.20
C GLY A 143 -16.46 -8.40 0.56
N LYS A 144 -16.60 -9.49 1.34
CA LYS A 144 -15.46 -10.09 2.05
C LYS A 144 -14.32 -10.41 1.09
N VAL A 145 -13.10 -10.07 1.50
CA VAL A 145 -11.89 -10.27 0.71
C VAL A 145 -10.97 -11.30 1.34
N ALA A 146 -10.38 -12.16 0.53
CA ALA A 146 -9.30 -13.03 0.94
C ALA A 146 -7.96 -12.27 0.87
N MET A 147 -7.03 -12.64 1.75
CA MET A 147 -5.74 -12.00 1.92
C MET A 147 -4.59 -12.99 1.74
N VAL A 148 -3.53 -12.54 1.07
CA VAL A 148 -2.21 -13.18 1.13
C VAL A 148 -1.28 -12.23 1.86
N HIS A 149 -0.86 -12.61 3.07
CA HIS A 149 -0.06 -11.78 3.97
C HIS A 149 1.36 -12.36 4.12
N PHE A 150 2.37 -11.58 3.78
CA PHE A 150 3.78 -11.94 3.95
C PHE A 150 4.38 -11.15 5.11
N ASP A 151 4.50 -11.77 6.27
CA ASP A 151 5.04 -11.14 7.47
C ASP A 151 5.63 -12.18 8.44
N THR A 152 6.34 -11.68 9.45
CA THR A 152 6.79 -12.47 10.60
C THR A 152 5.73 -12.54 11.71
N HIS A 153 4.81 -11.56 11.75
CA HIS A 153 3.76 -11.40 12.75
C HIS A 153 2.39 -11.73 12.15
N GLU A 154 1.48 -12.17 13.00
CA GLU A 154 0.10 -12.50 12.63
C GLU A 154 -0.78 -11.24 12.50
N ASP A 155 -0.46 -10.21 13.30
CA ASP A 155 -1.19 -8.94 13.43
C ASP A 155 -2.70 -9.10 13.72
N THR A 156 -2.99 -10.11 14.55
CA THR A 156 -4.33 -10.44 15.08
C THR A 156 -4.40 -10.27 16.60
N TRP A 157 -3.52 -9.45 17.18
CA TRP A 157 -3.42 -9.25 18.62
C TRP A 157 -4.72 -8.73 19.22
N ASP A 158 -5.02 -9.23 20.44
CA ASP A 158 -6.11 -8.75 21.27
C ASP A 158 -5.55 -7.98 22.46
N TYR A 159 -5.69 -6.68 22.45
CA TYR A 159 -5.33 -5.83 23.58
C TYR A 159 -6.52 -5.47 24.47
N GLY A 160 -7.66 -6.16 24.28
CA GLY A 160 -8.93 -5.86 24.94
C GLY A 160 -9.52 -4.52 24.51
N ASP A 161 -10.56 -4.09 25.21
CA ASP A 161 -11.35 -2.89 24.87
C ASP A 161 -10.57 -1.56 24.88
N ARG A 162 -9.33 -1.58 25.36
CA ARG A 162 -8.55 -0.35 25.55
C ARG A 162 -7.76 0.09 24.31
N ILE A 163 -7.40 -0.84 23.43
CA ILE A 163 -6.53 -0.56 22.28
C ILE A 163 -7.09 -1.30 21.06
N LYS A 164 -8.07 -0.69 20.42
CA LYS A 164 -8.61 -1.22 19.17
C LYS A 164 -7.63 -1.05 18.01
N TYR A 165 -7.00 0.12 17.92
CA TYR A 165 -6.16 0.49 16.79
C TYR A 165 -4.68 0.48 17.15
N ASN A 166 -3.96 -0.52 16.66
CA ASN A 166 -2.53 -0.71 16.84
C ASN A 166 -1.97 -1.43 15.59
N HIS A 167 -0.66 -1.28 15.34
CA HIS A 167 -0.03 -1.94 14.18
C HIS A 167 -0.10 -3.47 14.21
N GLY A 168 -0.36 -4.07 15.37
CA GLY A 168 -0.56 -5.52 15.53
C GLY A 168 -2.01 -5.97 15.53
N THR A 169 -2.99 -5.08 15.23
CA THR A 169 -4.42 -5.41 15.29
C THR A 169 -5.18 -5.31 13.96
N PRO A 170 -4.58 -5.01 12.80
CA PRO A 170 -5.34 -4.75 11.58
C PRO A 170 -6.22 -5.92 11.18
N PHE A 171 -5.72 -7.14 11.25
CA PHE A 171 -6.48 -8.31 10.82
C PHE A 171 -7.48 -8.77 11.87
N ARG A 172 -7.19 -8.53 13.16
CA ARG A 172 -8.21 -8.73 14.22
C ARG A 172 -9.42 -7.85 13.95
N ASN A 173 -9.22 -6.57 13.73
CA ASN A 173 -10.30 -5.64 13.41
C ASN A 173 -11.04 -6.05 12.13
N ALA A 174 -10.33 -6.48 11.09
CA ALA A 174 -10.94 -6.92 9.84
C ALA A 174 -11.79 -8.20 9.99
N ILE A 175 -11.40 -9.10 10.89
CA ILE A 175 -12.17 -10.30 11.22
C ILE A 175 -13.42 -9.94 12.02
N GLU A 176 -13.30 -9.13 13.06
CA GLU A 176 -14.40 -8.71 13.92
C GLU A 176 -15.45 -7.88 13.16
N ASP A 177 -15.02 -7.08 12.21
CA ASP A 177 -15.91 -6.29 11.35
C ASP A 177 -16.47 -7.08 10.14
N ASP A 178 -16.22 -8.39 10.07
CA ASP A 178 -16.70 -9.31 9.00
C ASP A 178 -16.23 -8.91 7.59
N ILE A 179 -15.04 -8.30 7.49
CA ILE A 179 -14.43 -7.81 6.25
C ILE A 179 -13.59 -8.90 5.59
N LEU A 180 -12.86 -9.69 6.40
CA LEU A 180 -11.88 -10.66 5.93
C LEU A 180 -12.48 -12.05 5.80
N ASP A 181 -12.29 -12.68 4.63
CA ASP A 181 -12.58 -14.10 4.42
C ASP A 181 -11.39 -14.93 4.95
N THR A 182 -11.55 -15.43 6.18
CA THR A 182 -10.50 -16.19 6.86
C THR A 182 -10.31 -17.60 6.28
N GLU A 183 -11.34 -18.17 5.65
CA GLU A 183 -11.27 -19.53 5.09
C GLU A 183 -10.39 -19.57 3.83
N HIS A 184 -10.32 -18.46 3.09
CA HIS A 184 -9.54 -18.34 1.86
C HIS A 184 -8.31 -17.47 1.99
N SER A 185 -8.00 -17.00 3.22
CA SER A 185 -6.81 -16.19 3.49
C SER A 185 -5.61 -17.04 3.90
N ILE A 186 -4.41 -16.55 3.62
CA ILE A 186 -3.16 -17.21 4.00
C ILE A 186 -2.15 -16.19 4.54
N GLN A 187 -1.45 -16.57 5.58
CA GLN A 187 -0.29 -15.85 6.12
C GLN A 187 0.98 -16.67 5.90
N VAL A 188 2.01 -16.04 5.36
CA VAL A 188 3.27 -16.70 4.97
C VAL A 188 4.44 -16.07 5.72
N GLY A 189 5.25 -16.90 6.36
CA GLY A 189 6.46 -16.46 7.07
C GLY A 189 6.26 -16.16 8.56
N ILE A 190 5.10 -16.49 9.12
CA ILE A 190 4.81 -16.27 10.54
C ILE A 190 5.78 -17.08 11.41
N ARG A 191 6.41 -16.39 12.35
CA ARG A 191 7.38 -16.98 13.30
C ARG A 191 7.46 -16.24 14.63
N SER A 192 6.59 -15.28 14.88
CA SER A 192 6.36 -14.71 16.21
C SER A 192 5.22 -15.46 16.87
N GLY A 193 5.41 -15.89 18.11
CA GLY A 193 4.34 -16.48 18.90
C GLY A 193 3.33 -15.38 19.30
N GLY A 194 2.08 -15.54 18.94
CA GLY A 194 0.97 -14.70 19.39
C GLY A 194 -0.08 -15.56 20.10
N ASP A 195 -0.90 -14.94 20.94
CA ASP A 195 -1.97 -15.63 21.68
C ASP A 195 -3.16 -16.06 20.80
N THR A 196 -3.07 -15.82 19.49
CA THR A 196 -4.23 -15.90 18.57
C THR A 196 -4.20 -17.04 17.57
N CYS A 197 -3.39 -18.06 17.81
CA CYS A 197 -3.39 -19.32 17.05
C CYS A 197 -4.79 -19.97 16.88
N LEU A 198 -5.78 -19.50 17.63
CA LEU A 198 -7.16 -20.00 17.61
C LEU A 198 -8.06 -19.32 16.56
N LEU A 199 -7.65 -18.18 15.99
CA LEU A 199 -8.43 -17.46 14.96
C LEU A 199 -8.08 -17.89 13.54
N TYR A 200 -6.90 -18.48 13.36
CA TYR A 200 -6.41 -18.95 12.09
C TYR A 200 -5.90 -20.38 12.17
N THR A 201 -6.50 -21.28 11.42
CA THR A 201 -5.81 -22.50 11.00
C THR A 201 -5.04 -22.21 9.72
N SER A 202 -3.95 -21.43 9.83
CA SER A 202 -3.05 -21.28 8.71
C SER A 202 -2.26 -22.58 8.55
N PRO A 203 -2.24 -23.21 7.37
CA PRO A 203 -1.27 -24.25 7.12
C PRO A 203 0.10 -23.58 7.06
N SER A 204 0.87 -23.71 8.14
CA SER A 204 2.28 -23.40 8.13
C SER A 204 2.99 -24.43 7.24
N PRO A 205 3.87 -24.00 6.32
CA PRO A 205 4.75 -24.92 5.63
C PRO A 205 5.76 -25.52 6.59
#